data_074aa58c8012e00f938ec51c9cf4cd5c
#
_entry.id   074aa58c8012e00f938ec51c9cf4cd5c
#
_cell.length_a   1.000
_cell.length_b   1.000
_cell.length_c   1.000
_cell.angle_alpha   90.00
_cell.angle_beta   90.00
_cell.angle_gamma   90.00
#
_symmetry.space_group_name_H-M   'P 1'
#
loop_
_entity.id
_entity.type
_entity.pdbx_description
1 polymer ?
#
loop_
_entity_poly.entity_id
_entity_poly.type
_entity_poly.pdbx_seq_one_letter_code
_entity_poly.pdbx_strand_id
1 'polypeptide(L)'
;MPDLAPPEIGGRIMGHRDIPVLETERLVLRGPAPEDYPDFKATFSSYRSRFMGGPLNAYEAWMLYAAEIGHWEIRGYGMWMVHLKEDDSTVGMAGGWFPAKWPEREIAWIIWPDKAGHGYALEAVDLVRRYFYKNQGWENAVSYLDPKNLDSIRLAERLSCKRDPDAPTVDGNDVVYRHPSPAALDGTQLSHGIDMEIAHYRDPLFKPKGWALD
;
A
#
# COMPACT_ATOMS: atom_id res chain seq x y z
N MET A 1 -25.27 -7.48 25.18
CA MET A 1 -24.17 -7.78 24.28
C MET A 1 -24.73 -8.68 23.20
N PRO A 2 -24.89 -8.23 21.95
CA PRO A 2 -25.29 -9.13 20.89
C PRO A 2 -24.09 -10.02 20.56
N ASP A 3 -24.37 -11.31 20.53
CA ASP A 3 -23.46 -12.40 20.19
C ASP A 3 -23.01 -12.23 18.73
N LEU A 4 -21.77 -11.80 18.54
CA LEU A 4 -21.14 -11.73 17.22
C LEU A 4 -20.68 -13.16 16.88
N ALA A 5 -21.55 -13.92 16.23
CA ALA A 5 -21.12 -15.14 15.58
C ALA A 5 -19.98 -14.79 14.59
N PRO A 6 -18.86 -15.53 14.59
CA PRO A 6 -17.81 -15.30 13.61
C PRO A 6 -18.39 -15.52 12.21
N PRO A 7 -17.99 -14.72 11.22
CA PRO A 7 -18.42 -14.94 9.84
C PRO A 7 -18.02 -16.35 9.41
N GLU A 8 -18.92 -17.04 8.72
CA GLU A 8 -18.60 -18.33 8.12
C GLU A 8 -17.41 -18.14 7.17
N ILE A 9 -16.23 -18.63 7.58
CA ILE A 9 -15.02 -18.65 6.76
C ILE A 9 -15.17 -19.79 5.74
N GLY A 10 -16.02 -19.56 4.76
CA GLY A 10 -16.16 -20.41 3.55
C GLY A 10 -15.20 -19.97 2.43
N GLY A 11 -14.14 -19.26 2.74
CA GLY A 11 -13.12 -18.83 1.79
C GLY A 11 -11.79 -19.53 2.08
N ARG A 12 -11.15 -20.01 1.02
CA ARG A 12 -9.77 -20.48 1.03
C ARG A 12 -8.92 -19.40 1.71
N ILE A 13 -8.25 -19.73 2.81
CA ILE A 13 -7.29 -18.83 3.45
C ILE A 13 -6.25 -18.51 2.37
N MET A 14 -6.25 -17.27 1.88
CA MET A 14 -5.23 -16.79 0.94
C MET A 14 -3.92 -16.70 1.71
N GLY A 15 -3.03 -17.66 1.52
CA GLY A 15 -1.68 -17.56 2.02
C GLY A 15 -0.90 -16.49 1.22
N HIS A 16 0.18 -16.00 1.76
CA HIS A 16 1.13 -15.07 1.12
C HIS A 16 1.44 -15.37 -0.35
N ARG A 17 1.24 -16.62 -0.77
CA ARG A 17 1.46 -17.14 -2.13
C ARG A 17 0.46 -16.65 -3.18
N ASP A 18 -0.65 -16.08 -2.75
CA ASP A 18 -1.74 -15.64 -3.65
C ASP A 18 -1.77 -14.11 -3.81
N ILE A 19 -0.80 -13.37 -3.23
CA ILE A 19 -0.67 -11.93 -3.44
C ILE A 19 -0.15 -11.69 -4.87
N PRO A 20 -0.91 -10.97 -5.71
CA PRO A 20 -0.48 -10.72 -7.08
C PRO A 20 0.79 -9.89 -7.12
N VAL A 21 1.69 -10.23 -8.04
CA VAL A 21 2.85 -9.40 -8.35
C VAL A 21 2.45 -8.42 -9.44
N LEU A 22 2.72 -7.14 -9.22
CA LEU A 22 2.47 -6.08 -10.19
C LEU A 22 3.80 -5.53 -10.68
N GLU A 23 3.87 -5.16 -11.94
CA GLU A 23 5.09 -4.66 -12.54
C GLU A 23 4.87 -3.37 -13.32
N THR A 24 5.87 -2.51 -13.30
CA THR A 24 6.00 -1.35 -14.18
C THR A 24 7.31 -1.48 -14.98
N GLU A 25 7.71 -0.43 -15.67
CA GLU A 25 9.01 -0.39 -16.35
C GLU A 25 10.18 -0.59 -15.38
N ARG A 26 10.14 0.06 -14.20
CA ARG A 26 11.23 0.09 -13.24
C ARG A 26 10.99 -0.71 -11.95
N LEU A 27 9.74 -1.03 -11.64
CA LEU A 27 9.34 -1.54 -10.33
C LEU A 27 8.71 -2.92 -10.42
N VAL A 28 8.92 -3.70 -9.36
CA VAL A 28 8.17 -4.90 -9.02
C VAL A 28 7.49 -4.65 -7.67
N LEU A 29 6.18 -4.87 -7.61
CA LEU A 29 5.39 -4.80 -6.40
C LEU A 29 4.98 -6.21 -6.00
N ARG A 30 5.49 -6.69 -4.88
CA ARG A 30 5.18 -8.02 -4.33
C ARG A 30 4.67 -7.95 -2.90
N GLY A 31 4.08 -9.03 -2.43
CA GLY A 31 3.64 -9.13 -1.04
C GLY A 31 4.80 -8.91 -0.05
N PRO A 32 4.51 -8.35 1.14
CA PRO A 32 5.50 -8.21 2.20
C PRO A 32 6.09 -9.57 2.61
N ALA A 33 7.39 -9.64 2.86
CA ALA A 33 8.10 -10.84 3.27
C ALA A 33 9.02 -10.55 4.48
N PRO A 34 9.43 -11.55 5.25
CA PRO A 34 10.25 -11.35 6.45
C PRO A 34 11.54 -10.57 6.19
N GLU A 35 12.15 -10.74 5.03
CA GLU A 35 13.37 -10.06 4.60
C GLU A 35 13.21 -8.53 4.42
N ASP A 36 11.99 -8.03 4.23
CA ASP A 36 11.71 -6.60 4.07
C ASP A 36 11.62 -5.86 5.42
N TYR A 37 11.45 -6.61 6.50
CA TYR A 37 11.26 -6.02 7.83
C TYR A 37 12.38 -5.08 8.29
N PRO A 38 13.68 -5.36 8.04
CA PRO A 38 14.74 -4.45 8.44
C PRO A 38 14.59 -3.04 7.85
N ASP A 39 14.29 -2.90 6.56
CA ASP A 39 14.12 -1.61 5.88
C ASP A 39 12.83 -0.92 6.33
N PHE A 40 11.74 -1.68 6.47
CA PHE A 40 10.50 -1.21 7.05
C PHE A 40 10.73 -0.63 8.45
N LYS A 41 11.34 -1.40 9.35
CA LYS A 41 11.66 -0.97 10.72
C LYS A 41 12.54 0.28 10.72
N ALA A 42 13.62 0.30 9.93
CA ALA A 42 14.51 1.44 9.85
C ALA A 42 13.76 2.72 9.46
N THR A 43 12.86 2.63 8.48
CA THR A 43 12.05 3.77 8.03
C THR A 43 11.03 4.20 9.08
N PHE A 44 10.24 3.26 9.63
CA PHE A 44 9.19 3.59 10.58
C PHE A 44 9.72 4.01 11.96
N SER A 45 10.94 3.62 12.34
CA SER A 45 11.61 4.11 13.54
C SER A 45 12.36 5.42 13.33
N SER A 46 12.36 5.98 12.13
CA SER A 46 12.99 7.26 11.79
C SER A 46 11.99 8.41 11.76
N TYR A 47 12.50 9.64 11.72
CA TYR A 47 11.68 10.84 11.56
C TYR A 47 10.89 10.88 10.23
N ARG A 48 11.23 10.01 9.27
CA ARG A 48 10.48 9.87 8.01
C ARG A 48 9.01 9.54 8.25
N SER A 49 8.73 8.71 9.24
CA SER A 49 7.38 8.23 9.56
C SER A 49 6.52 9.19 10.40
N ARG A 50 7.02 10.38 10.74
CA ARG A 50 6.30 11.36 11.59
C ARG A 50 4.88 11.71 11.15
N PHE A 51 4.57 11.58 9.87
CA PHE A 51 3.25 11.84 9.29
C PHE A 51 2.39 10.57 9.16
N MET A 52 2.87 9.45 9.71
CA MET A 52 2.23 8.14 9.64
C MET A 52 2.21 7.46 11.01
N GLY A 53 2.08 8.26 12.06
CA GLY A 53 2.04 7.77 13.45
C GLY A 53 3.40 7.47 14.09
N GLY A 54 4.51 7.66 13.37
CA GLY A 54 5.87 7.45 13.90
C GLY A 54 6.57 8.72 14.43
N PRO A 55 7.84 8.62 14.85
CA PRO A 55 8.68 7.40 14.86
C PRO A 55 8.18 6.30 15.80
N LEU A 56 8.22 5.06 15.33
CA LEU A 56 7.78 3.89 16.10
C LEU A 56 8.97 3.24 16.85
N ASN A 57 8.72 2.69 18.03
CA ASN A 57 9.66 1.81 18.68
C ASN A 57 9.70 0.42 18.01
N ALA A 58 10.63 -0.45 18.41
CA ALA A 58 10.81 -1.75 17.76
C ALA A 58 9.57 -2.64 17.84
N TYR A 59 8.84 -2.62 18.96
CA TYR A 59 7.60 -3.38 19.13
C TYR A 59 6.47 -2.85 18.25
N GLU A 60 6.28 -1.54 18.24
CA GLU A 60 5.26 -0.89 17.41
C GLU A 60 5.51 -1.11 15.92
N ALA A 61 6.77 -1.00 15.48
CA ALA A 61 7.13 -1.29 14.08
C ALA A 61 6.87 -2.75 13.71
N TRP A 62 7.17 -3.69 14.63
CA TRP A 62 6.87 -5.11 14.42
C TRP A 62 5.37 -5.36 14.33
N MET A 63 4.58 -4.76 15.23
CA MET A 63 3.12 -4.89 15.23
C MET A 63 2.51 -4.32 13.96
N LEU A 64 3.00 -3.16 13.50
CA LEU A 64 2.51 -2.56 12.25
C LEU A 64 2.86 -3.46 11.05
N TYR A 65 4.09 -4.00 10.99
CA TYR A 65 4.47 -4.90 9.91
C TYR A 65 3.64 -6.19 9.89
N ALA A 66 3.36 -6.75 11.06
CA ALA A 66 2.46 -7.90 11.18
C ALA A 66 1.03 -7.55 10.73
N ALA A 67 0.56 -6.32 10.99
CA ALA A 67 -0.73 -5.84 10.51
C ALA A 67 -0.76 -5.68 8.98
N GLU A 68 0.33 -5.22 8.36
CA GLU A 68 0.46 -5.14 6.90
C GLU A 68 0.32 -6.52 6.24
N ILE A 69 0.98 -7.53 6.81
CA ILE A 69 0.83 -8.93 6.38
C ILE A 69 -0.59 -9.43 6.62
N GLY A 70 -1.11 -9.23 7.83
CA GLY A 70 -2.46 -9.69 8.22
C GLY A 70 -3.58 -9.00 7.43
N HIS A 71 -3.35 -7.80 6.94
CA HIS A 71 -4.33 -7.06 6.14
C HIS A 71 -4.66 -7.80 4.83
N TRP A 72 -3.67 -8.42 4.19
CA TRP A 72 -3.87 -9.27 3.00
C TRP A 72 -4.77 -10.46 3.29
N GLU A 73 -4.57 -11.12 4.44
CA GLU A 73 -5.39 -12.26 4.85
C GLU A 73 -6.82 -11.84 5.21
N ILE A 74 -6.98 -10.70 5.91
CA ILE A 74 -8.28 -10.26 6.43
C ILE A 74 -9.13 -9.61 5.34
N ARG A 75 -8.51 -8.81 4.45
CA ARG A 75 -9.22 -7.99 3.45
C ARG A 75 -9.12 -8.51 2.02
N GLY A 76 -8.18 -9.44 1.74
CA GLY A 76 -7.90 -9.91 0.39
C GLY A 76 -7.14 -8.89 -0.47
N TYR A 77 -6.63 -7.83 0.14
CA TYR A 77 -5.75 -6.82 -0.44
C TYR A 77 -4.95 -6.12 0.67
N GLY A 78 -3.89 -5.40 0.29
CA GLY A 78 -3.04 -4.72 1.26
C GLY A 78 -1.98 -3.87 0.58
N MET A 79 -0.92 -3.58 1.35
CA MET A 79 0.26 -2.87 0.85
C MET A 79 1.23 -3.86 0.22
N TRP A 80 1.72 -3.53 -0.96
CA TRP A 80 2.85 -4.21 -1.59
C TRP A 80 4.17 -3.59 -1.15
N MET A 81 5.19 -4.42 -1.01
CA MET A 81 6.57 -3.96 -1.03
C MET A 81 6.95 -3.60 -2.47
N VAL A 82 7.58 -2.45 -2.63
CA VAL A 82 8.02 -1.93 -3.93
C VAL A 82 9.52 -2.13 -4.08
N HIS A 83 9.93 -2.83 -5.14
CA HIS A 83 11.31 -3.16 -5.44
C HIS A 83 11.74 -2.54 -6.76
N LEU A 84 13.03 -2.22 -6.91
CA LEU A 84 13.62 -1.87 -8.19
C LEU A 84 13.92 -3.14 -8.99
N LYS A 85 13.60 -3.15 -10.28
CA LYS A 85 13.98 -4.24 -11.20
C LYS A 85 15.47 -4.34 -11.42
N GLU A 86 16.19 -3.22 -11.27
CA GLU A 86 17.62 -3.12 -11.55
C GLU A 86 18.48 -3.92 -10.57
N ASP A 87 18.17 -3.87 -9.27
CA ASP A 87 19.02 -4.43 -8.22
C ASP A 87 18.24 -5.15 -7.11
N ASP A 88 16.93 -5.32 -7.28
CA ASP A 88 15.98 -5.91 -6.31
C ASP A 88 15.94 -5.19 -4.94
N SER A 89 16.49 -3.99 -4.85
CA SER A 89 16.43 -3.21 -3.61
C SER A 89 15.01 -2.70 -3.33
N THR A 90 14.60 -2.73 -2.06
CA THR A 90 13.32 -2.16 -1.65
C THR A 90 13.36 -0.63 -1.73
N VAL A 91 12.30 -0.02 -2.21
CA VAL A 91 12.17 1.44 -2.28
C VAL A 91 11.03 2.00 -1.44
N GLY A 92 10.15 1.14 -0.96
CA GLY A 92 9.01 1.57 -0.17
C GLY A 92 7.86 0.59 -0.21
N MET A 93 6.67 1.12 0.06
CA MET A 93 5.40 0.39 -0.01
C MET A 93 4.35 1.25 -0.71
N ALA A 94 3.44 0.59 -1.42
CA ALA A 94 2.24 1.21 -1.98
C ALA A 94 1.10 0.19 -2.00
N GLY A 95 -0.13 0.60 -1.70
CA GLY A 95 -1.23 -0.36 -1.67
C GLY A 95 -2.53 0.17 -1.10
N GLY A 96 -3.42 -0.76 -0.82
CA GLY A 96 -4.71 -0.51 -0.19
C GLY A 96 -4.65 -0.70 1.32
N TRP A 97 -5.22 0.24 2.05
CA TRP A 97 -5.29 0.21 3.50
C TRP A 97 -6.73 0.47 3.98
N PHE A 98 -7.26 -0.41 4.82
CA PHE A 98 -8.63 -0.27 5.32
C PHE A 98 -8.82 -1.04 6.64
N PRO A 99 -8.13 -0.67 7.71
CA PRO A 99 -8.37 -1.24 9.03
C PRO A 99 -9.71 -0.79 9.60
N ALA A 100 -10.11 -1.35 10.75
CA ALA A 100 -11.45 -1.23 11.33
C ALA A 100 -11.96 0.21 11.57
N LYS A 101 -11.08 1.20 11.72
CA LYS A 101 -11.47 2.60 12.00
C LYS A 101 -11.49 3.49 10.77
N TRP A 102 -11.00 3.01 9.62
CA TRP A 102 -10.96 3.82 8.41
C TRP A 102 -12.36 4.03 7.85
N PRO A 103 -12.74 5.28 7.55
CA PRO A 103 -14.07 5.57 6.99
C PRO A 103 -14.23 5.06 5.56
N GLU A 104 -13.17 5.16 4.74
CA GLU A 104 -13.17 4.74 3.35
C GLU A 104 -11.89 3.95 3.01
N ARG A 105 -11.91 3.24 1.89
CA ARG A 105 -10.74 2.51 1.38
C ARG A 105 -9.66 3.50 0.98
N GLU A 106 -8.49 3.34 1.56
CA GLU A 106 -7.34 4.19 1.31
C GLU A 106 -6.39 3.55 0.30
N ILE A 107 -5.84 4.37 -0.59
CA ILE A 107 -4.59 4.08 -1.30
C ILE A 107 -3.49 4.84 -0.58
N ALA A 108 -2.57 4.08 0.02
CA ALA A 108 -1.48 4.58 0.84
C ALA A 108 -0.12 4.30 0.19
N TRP A 109 0.90 5.08 0.57
CA TRP A 109 2.28 4.91 0.11
C TRP A 109 3.29 5.46 1.10
N ILE A 110 4.47 4.87 1.08
CA ILE A 110 5.68 5.41 1.69
C ILE A 110 6.88 5.03 0.82
N ILE A 111 7.78 5.97 0.61
CA ILE A 111 9.08 5.72 -0.05
C ILE A 111 10.18 5.93 0.97
N TRP A 112 11.14 5.01 0.99
CA TRP A 112 12.29 5.06 1.88
C TRP A 112 13.07 6.38 1.71
N PRO A 113 13.68 6.92 2.77
CA PRO A 113 14.31 8.24 2.73
C PRO A 113 15.35 8.41 1.62
N ASP A 114 16.19 7.40 1.43
CA ASP A 114 17.28 7.36 0.44
C ASP A 114 16.80 7.10 -0.99
N LYS A 115 15.54 6.67 -1.16
CA LYS A 115 14.91 6.37 -2.46
C LYS A 115 13.92 7.46 -2.92
N ALA A 116 13.77 8.52 -2.14
CA ALA A 116 12.83 9.59 -2.47
C ALA A 116 13.31 10.44 -3.67
N GLY A 117 12.37 11.10 -4.37
CA GLY A 117 12.70 12.03 -5.45
C GLY A 117 12.85 11.41 -6.85
N HIS A 118 12.81 10.09 -7.00
CA HIS A 118 13.01 9.38 -8.27
C HIS A 118 11.70 9.08 -9.04
N GLY A 119 10.56 9.51 -8.50
CA GLY A 119 9.24 9.27 -9.13
C GLY A 119 8.62 7.91 -8.84
N TYR A 120 9.27 7.05 -8.06
CA TYR A 120 8.78 5.70 -7.76
C TYR A 120 7.39 5.69 -7.11
N ALA A 121 7.10 6.64 -6.22
CA ALA A 121 5.78 6.74 -5.61
C ALA A 121 4.67 6.96 -6.66
N LEU A 122 4.91 7.86 -7.62
CA LEU A 122 3.93 8.15 -8.68
C LEU A 122 3.63 6.90 -9.51
N GLU A 123 4.69 6.20 -9.91
CA GLU A 123 4.63 4.99 -10.72
C GLU A 123 3.91 3.85 -9.98
N ALA A 124 4.32 3.57 -8.74
CA ALA A 124 3.73 2.52 -7.93
C ALA A 124 2.26 2.77 -7.60
N VAL A 125 1.92 3.99 -7.17
CA VAL A 125 0.54 4.33 -6.75
C VAL A 125 -0.41 4.34 -7.93
N ASP A 126 0.02 4.80 -9.12
CA ASP A 126 -0.84 4.73 -10.30
C ASP A 126 -1.13 3.28 -10.70
N LEU A 127 -0.13 2.40 -10.69
CA LEU A 127 -0.30 0.97 -10.94
C LEU A 127 -1.26 0.33 -9.94
N VAL A 128 -1.04 0.55 -8.63
CA VAL A 128 -1.88 0.04 -7.56
C VAL A 128 -3.33 0.50 -7.69
N ARG A 129 -3.55 1.77 -7.98
CA ARG A 129 -4.88 2.33 -8.20
C ARG A 129 -5.61 1.65 -9.35
N ARG A 130 -4.93 1.49 -10.50
CA ARG A 130 -5.50 0.80 -11.67
C ARG A 130 -5.81 -0.66 -11.36
N TYR A 131 -4.94 -1.34 -10.61
CA TYR A 131 -5.18 -2.69 -10.17
C TYR A 131 -6.47 -2.78 -9.32
N PHE A 132 -6.65 -1.93 -8.33
CA PHE A 132 -7.83 -1.96 -7.47
C PHE A 132 -9.11 -1.70 -8.27
N TYR A 133 -9.10 -0.76 -9.20
CA TYR A 133 -10.25 -0.46 -10.03
C TYR A 133 -10.59 -1.61 -10.97
N LYS A 134 -9.60 -2.14 -11.67
CA LYS A 134 -9.82 -3.18 -12.69
C LYS A 134 -10.07 -4.57 -12.09
N ASN A 135 -9.33 -4.94 -11.05
CA ASN A 135 -9.27 -6.32 -10.56
C ASN A 135 -10.05 -6.52 -9.26
N GLN A 136 -10.19 -5.46 -8.43
CA GLN A 136 -10.92 -5.51 -7.16
C GLN A 136 -12.27 -4.79 -7.22
N GLY A 137 -12.62 -4.19 -8.35
CA GLY A 137 -13.90 -3.52 -8.55
C GLY A 137 -14.10 -2.29 -7.64
N TRP A 138 -13.02 -1.61 -7.25
CA TRP A 138 -13.19 -0.38 -6.48
C TRP A 138 -13.75 0.72 -7.37
N GLU A 139 -14.77 1.41 -6.89
CA GLU A 139 -15.38 2.53 -7.62
C GLU A 139 -14.81 3.88 -7.18
N ASN A 140 -14.21 3.92 -5.99
CA ASN A 140 -13.59 5.09 -5.40
C ASN A 140 -12.44 4.69 -4.46
N ALA A 141 -11.58 5.64 -4.16
CA ALA A 141 -10.55 5.54 -3.14
C ALA A 141 -10.15 6.93 -2.66
N VAL A 142 -9.61 7.01 -1.46
CA VAL A 142 -9.05 8.23 -0.89
C VAL A 142 -7.62 8.01 -0.42
N SER A 143 -6.91 9.12 -0.11
CA SER A 143 -5.69 9.08 0.69
C SER A 143 -5.85 10.06 1.84
N TYR A 144 -5.54 9.63 3.06
CA TYR A 144 -5.53 10.45 4.26
C TYR A 144 -4.12 10.97 4.47
N LEU A 145 -3.96 12.29 4.43
CA LEU A 145 -2.65 12.92 4.46
C LEU A 145 -2.57 13.92 5.61
N ASP A 146 -1.46 13.91 6.35
CA ASP A 146 -1.16 15.02 7.27
C ASP A 146 -1.02 16.31 6.47
N PRO A 147 -1.70 17.42 6.85
CA PRO A 147 -1.65 18.68 6.12
C PRO A 147 -0.25 19.30 6.03
N LYS A 148 0.70 18.85 6.85
CA LYS A 148 2.11 19.26 6.81
C LYS A 148 2.95 18.38 5.88
N ASN A 149 2.43 17.26 5.41
CA ASN A 149 3.12 16.35 4.48
C ASN A 149 2.97 16.85 3.04
N LEU A 150 3.64 17.96 2.73
CA LEU A 150 3.55 18.62 1.44
C LEU A 150 3.99 17.71 0.27
N ASP A 151 4.90 16.79 0.50
CA ASP A 151 5.38 15.87 -0.54
C ASP A 151 4.29 14.87 -0.94
N SER A 152 3.56 14.31 0.03
CA SER A 152 2.42 13.44 -0.25
C SER A 152 1.25 14.21 -0.88
N ILE A 153 1.00 15.45 -0.46
CA ILE A 153 -0.02 16.32 -1.06
C ILE A 153 0.31 16.57 -2.55
N ARG A 154 1.55 16.96 -2.87
CA ARG A 154 1.98 17.16 -4.26
C ARG A 154 1.87 15.88 -5.09
N LEU A 155 2.17 14.73 -4.49
CA LEU A 155 2.00 13.46 -5.17
C LEU A 155 0.52 13.16 -5.47
N ALA A 156 -0.37 13.35 -4.50
CA ALA A 156 -1.80 13.19 -4.70
C ALA A 156 -2.32 14.10 -5.83
N GLU A 157 -1.90 15.36 -5.87
CA GLU A 157 -2.26 16.30 -6.93
C GLU A 157 -1.73 15.85 -8.30
N ARG A 158 -0.49 15.36 -8.38
CA ARG A 158 0.09 14.79 -9.62
C ARG A 158 -0.64 13.53 -10.09
N LEU A 159 -1.22 12.77 -9.17
CA LEU A 159 -2.11 11.64 -9.45
C LEU A 159 -3.53 12.07 -9.84
N SER A 160 -3.77 13.38 -9.99
CA SER A 160 -5.08 13.98 -10.27
C SER A 160 -6.10 13.77 -9.16
N CYS A 161 -5.65 13.48 -7.94
CA CYS A 161 -6.54 13.44 -6.78
C CYS A 161 -7.01 14.85 -6.44
N LYS A 162 -8.23 14.96 -5.94
CA LYS A 162 -8.82 16.23 -5.53
C LYS A 162 -9.07 16.24 -4.03
N ARG A 163 -8.73 17.36 -3.39
CA ARG A 163 -9.07 17.55 -1.99
C ARG A 163 -10.59 17.50 -1.80
N ASP A 164 -11.03 16.69 -0.83
CA ASP A 164 -12.42 16.51 -0.46
C ASP A 164 -12.60 16.99 1.00
N PRO A 165 -13.01 18.24 1.21
CA PRO A 165 -13.12 18.80 2.55
C PRO A 165 -14.31 18.25 3.34
N ASP A 166 -15.27 17.62 2.67
CA ASP A 166 -16.48 17.07 3.29
C ASP A 166 -16.35 15.59 3.62
N ALA A 167 -15.25 14.94 3.18
CA ALA A 167 -14.99 13.54 3.46
C ALA A 167 -14.67 13.30 4.95
N PRO A 168 -15.14 12.19 5.53
CA PRO A 168 -14.78 11.83 6.89
C PRO A 168 -13.27 11.55 7.00
N THR A 169 -12.68 11.98 8.11
CA THR A 169 -11.26 11.78 8.43
C THR A 169 -11.06 10.63 9.40
N VAL A 170 -9.82 10.13 9.53
CA VAL A 170 -9.50 9.04 10.46
C VAL A 170 -9.43 9.56 11.90
N ASP A 171 -8.78 10.70 12.11
CA ASP A 171 -8.53 11.27 13.45
C ASP A 171 -8.94 12.75 13.60
N GLY A 172 -9.54 13.34 12.55
CA GLY A 172 -9.97 14.73 12.54
C GLY A 172 -8.89 15.74 12.11
N ASN A 173 -7.65 15.30 11.90
CA ASN A 173 -6.52 16.17 11.54
C ASN A 173 -6.09 16.01 10.08
N ASP A 174 -6.45 14.90 9.43
CA ASP A 174 -6.07 14.62 8.06
C ASP A 174 -6.78 15.53 7.06
N VAL A 175 -6.12 15.77 5.94
CA VAL A 175 -6.76 16.23 4.71
C VAL A 175 -7.00 15.02 3.81
N VAL A 176 -8.20 14.92 3.26
CA VAL A 176 -8.60 13.81 2.41
C VAL A 176 -8.43 14.18 0.95
N TYR A 177 -7.71 13.35 0.20
CA TYR A 177 -7.58 13.47 -1.24
C TYR A 177 -8.27 12.30 -1.92
N ARG A 178 -9.33 12.59 -2.67
CA ARG A 178 -10.10 11.60 -3.43
C ARG A 178 -9.47 11.34 -4.78
N HIS A 179 -9.23 10.07 -5.06
CA HIS A 179 -8.74 9.62 -6.36
C HIS A 179 -9.80 9.79 -7.45
N PRO A 180 -9.42 10.09 -8.70
CA PRO A 180 -10.36 10.09 -9.82
C PRO A 180 -11.05 8.73 -9.96
N SER A 181 -12.30 8.73 -10.39
CA SER A 181 -13.05 7.50 -10.63
C SER A 181 -12.41 6.67 -11.77
N PRO A 182 -12.70 5.35 -11.86
CA PRO A 182 -12.23 4.52 -12.97
C PRO A 182 -12.47 5.13 -14.34
N ALA A 183 -13.69 5.62 -14.59
CA ALA A 183 -14.06 6.25 -15.85
C ALA A 183 -13.28 7.54 -16.16
N ALA A 184 -12.92 8.31 -15.11
CA ALA A 184 -12.10 9.50 -15.28
C ALA A 184 -10.62 9.18 -15.55
N LEU A 185 -10.14 8.02 -15.09
CA LEU A 185 -8.77 7.55 -15.34
C LEU A 185 -8.57 7.05 -16.77
N ASP A 186 -9.55 6.37 -17.36
CA ASP A 186 -9.46 5.87 -18.73
C ASP A 186 -9.29 7.00 -19.76
N GLY A 187 -9.71 8.22 -19.42
CA GLY A 187 -9.48 9.44 -20.20
C GLY A 187 -8.16 10.17 -19.93
N THR A 188 -7.42 9.76 -18.90
CA THR A 188 -6.17 10.41 -18.49
C THR A 188 -4.99 9.53 -18.91
N GLN A 189 -4.39 9.81 -20.07
CA GLN A 189 -3.05 9.30 -20.34
C GLN A 189 -2.09 10.01 -19.39
N LEU A 190 -1.69 9.30 -18.32
CA LEU A 190 -0.44 9.63 -17.69
C LEU A 190 0.65 9.40 -18.74
N SER A 191 1.49 10.40 -18.98
CA SER A 191 2.44 10.49 -20.08
C SER A 191 3.61 9.50 -20.00
N HIS A 192 3.42 8.36 -19.36
CA HIS A 192 4.37 7.25 -19.30
C HIS A 192 3.52 5.99 -19.50
N GLY A 193 3.65 5.38 -20.68
CA GLY A 193 2.98 4.13 -21.02
C GLY A 193 3.31 3.04 -20.02
N ILE A 194 2.41 2.85 -19.06
CA ILE A 194 2.48 1.75 -18.12
C ILE A 194 1.59 0.66 -18.70
N ASP A 195 2.20 -0.25 -19.47
CA ASP A 195 1.56 -1.51 -19.84
C ASP A 195 1.51 -2.37 -18.56
N MET A 196 0.29 -2.65 -18.12
CA MET A 196 0.05 -3.44 -16.93
C MET A 196 0.08 -4.92 -17.31
N GLU A 197 1.22 -5.57 -17.10
CA GLU A 197 1.30 -7.03 -17.12
C GLU A 197 1.05 -7.54 -15.71
N ILE A 198 -0.03 -8.28 -15.50
CA ILE A 198 -0.33 -8.93 -14.23
C ILE A 198 0.25 -10.33 -14.31
N ALA A 199 1.44 -10.51 -13.80
CA ALA A 199 2.02 -11.83 -13.60
C ALA A 199 1.46 -12.45 -12.31
N HIS A 200 0.88 -13.62 -12.41
CA HIS A 200 0.59 -14.44 -11.24
C HIS A 200 1.88 -15.20 -10.87
N TYR A 201 2.60 -14.67 -9.92
CA TYR A 201 3.80 -15.34 -9.42
C TYR A 201 3.40 -16.60 -8.65
N ARG A 202 3.64 -17.77 -9.25
CA ARG A 202 3.67 -19.06 -8.56
C ARG A 202 5.13 -19.40 -8.33
N ASP A 203 5.69 -18.98 -7.21
CA ASP A 203 7.02 -19.48 -6.79
C ASP A 203 6.88 -20.89 -6.20
N PRO A 204 7.34 -21.94 -6.90
CA PRO A 204 7.35 -23.30 -6.35
C PRO A 204 8.43 -23.50 -5.29
N LEU A 205 9.31 -22.51 -5.05
CA LEU A 205 10.49 -22.62 -4.18
C LEU A 205 10.40 -21.78 -2.90
N PHE A 206 9.31 -21.03 -2.66
CA PHE A 206 9.16 -20.30 -1.41
C PHE A 206 8.90 -21.27 -0.26
N LYS A 207 9.97 -21.84 0.28
CA LYS A 207 10.00 -22.39 1.63
C LYS A 207 10.44 -21.24 2.55
N PRO A 208 9.64 -20.82 3.52
CA PRO A 208 10.10 -19.85 4.51
C PRO A 208 11.32 -20.44 5.22
N LYS A 209 12.51 -19.93 4.92
CA LYS A 209 13.72 -20.25 5.67
C LYS A 209 13.63 -19.49 6.99
N GLY A 210 13.45 -20.25 8.07
CA GLY A 210 13.80 -19.80 9.41
C GLY A 210 12.77 -18.92 10.10
N TRP A 211 11.58 -19.43 10.38
CA TRP A 211 10.84 -18.99 11.55
C TRP A 211 11.45 -19.67 12.78
N ALA A 212 12.60 -19.19 13.22
CA ALA A 212 13.05 -19.41 14.58
C ALA A 212 12.60 -18.17 15.36
N LEU A 213 11.63 -18.37 16.23
CA LEU A 213 11.31 -17.44 17.30
C LEU A 213 12.46 -17.56 18.33
N ASP A 214 13.41 -16.62 18.29
CA ASP A 214 14.29 -16.31 19.40
C ASP A 214 13.87 -14.97 20.03
#